data_1f0ddd32d5b6b4c7faa65e01e769972a
#
_entry.id   1f0ddd32d5b6b4c7faa65e01e769972a
#
_cell.length_a   1.000
_cell.length_b   1.000
_cell.length_c   1.000
_cell.angle_alpha   90.00
_cell.angle_beta   90.00
_cell.angle_gamma   90.00
#
_symmetry.space_group_name_H-M   'P 1'
#
loop_
_entity.id
_entity.type
_entity.pdbx_description
1 polymer ?
#
loop_
_entity_poly.entity_id
_entity_poly.type
_entity_poly.pdbx_seq_one_letter_code
_entity_poly.pdbx_strand_id
1 'polypeptide(L)'
;MKKKESALFFSYLCAHILQIAFLLLCFAIFAVILYLYDLPADPVLYAALLCAAVGLLSFILSYLRFHKQFRRLESALLNLPESRDDLPEPSGSTAVCYDEAVRTLCTKLAQSETDRRRGQEENTDYFTMWVHQIKTPISAMRLMLGEEDTPRSRALSAELFRIDRYAEMALNYARLNSTSNDLVFAKVEVEPVIKRVVRQYAGQFIRKHIALKCDIAPVQVLTDEKWLAFILGQLLANAVKYTESGTVTVTVTMNKVLKVSDTGIGIAPEDLPRIFEKGFTGYNGRAEKKSTGLGMYLSRRAADMLGHTLSVQSAPGAGSTFSLDMKESNLQVE
;
A
#
# COMPACT_ATOMS: atom_id res chain seq x y z
N MET A 1 -1.92 14.65 -28.38
CA MET A 1 -1.52 16.06 -28.27
C MET A 1 -2.37 16.98 -29.14
N LYS A 2 -2.41 16.86 -30.46
CA LYS A 2 -3.17 17.76 -31.37
C LYS A 2 -4.66 17.94 -31.01
N LYS A 3 -5.36 16.90 -30.54
CA LYS A 3 -6.80 16.97 -30.20
C LYS A 3 -7.09 17.79 -28.92
N LYS A 4 -6.12 17.88 -28.00
CA LYS A 4 -6.22 18.66 -26.77
C LYS A 4 -5.93 20.15 -27.02
N GLU A 5 -5.01 20.45 -27.92
CA GLU A 5 -4.68 21.82 -28.32
C GLU A 5 -5.82 22.48 -29.13
N SER A 6 -6.50 21.73 -30.00
CA SER A 6 -7.67 22.26 -30.73
C SER A 6 -8.86 22.51 -29.80
N ALA A 7 -9.08 21.67 -28.77
CA ALA A 7 -10.14 21.89 -27.78
C ALA A 7 -9.86 23.14 -26.91
N LEU A 8 -8.60 23.40 -26.58
CA LEU A 8 -8.16 24.54 -25.82
C LEU A 8 -8.38 25.86 -26.58
N PHE A 9 -8.02 25.86 -27.87
CA PHE A 9 -8.26 26.99 -28.75
C PHE A 9 -9.75 27.30 -28.89
N PHE A 10 -10.58 26.26 -29.07
CA PHE A 10 -12.03 26.42 -29.17
C PHE A 10 -12.65 26.95 -27.87
N SER A 11 -12.20 26.46 -26.72
CA SER A 11 -12.62 26.98 -25.40
C SER A 11 -12.25 28.45 -25.21
N TYR A 12 -11.04 28.85 -25.62
CA TYR A 12 -10.61 30.25 -25.58
C TYR A 12 -11.46 31.14 -26.50
N LEU A 13 -11.77 30.65 -27.70
CA LEU A 13 -12.63 31.37 -28.67
C LEU A 13 -14.05 31.59 -28.11
N CYS A 14 -14.63 30.54 -27.50
CA CYS A 14 -15.93 30.61 -26.86
C CYS A 14 -15.96 31.62 -25.68
N ALA A 15 -14.90 31.67 -24.88
CA ALA A 15 -14.77 32.59 -23.77
C ALA A 15 -14.72 34.08 -24.23
N HIS A 16 -14.24 34.35 -25.47
CA HIS A 16 -14.08 35.69 -26.02
C HIS A 16 -15.12 36.01 -27.10
N ILE A 17 -16.14 35.15 -27.27
CA ILE A 17 -17.16 35.32 -28.33
C ILE A 17 -17.90 36.66 -28.26
N LEU A 18 -18.15 37.15 -27.05
CA LEU A 18 -18.81 38.46 -26.82
C LEU A 18 -17.94 39.62 -27.30
N GLN A 19 -16.64 39.57 -27.10
CA GLN A 19 -15.69 40.59 -27.54
C GLN A 19 -15.54 40.57 -29.06
N ILE A 20 -15.52 39.40 -29.68
CA ILE A 20 -15.49 39.24 -31.14
C ILE A 20 -16.80 39.76 -31.75
N ALA A 21 -17.95 39.41 -31.17
CA ALA A 21 -19.24 39.90 -31.61
C ALA A 21 -19.37 41.42 -31.51
N PHE A 22 -18.88 42.01 -30.42
CA PHE A 22 -18.84 43.45 -30.22
C PHE A 22 -17.98 44.15 -31.29
N LEU A 23 -16.81 43.59 -31.60
CA LEU A 23 -15.91 44.14 -32.60
C LEU A 23 -16.53 44.06 -34.00
N LEU A 24 -17.20 42.96 -34.35
CA LEU A 24 -17.95 42.81 -35.61
C LEU A 24 -19.12 43.78 -35.70
N LEU A 25 -19.83 44.04 -34.58
CA LEU A 25 -20.90 45.02 -34.52
C LEU A 25 -20.39 46.44 -34.76
N CYS A 26 -19.26 46.83 -34.16
CA CYS A 26 -18.60 48.11 -34.42
C CYS A 26 -18.24 48.27 -35.93
N PHE A 27 -17.70 47.24 -36.56
CA PHE A 27 -17.40 47.26 -37.99
C PHE A 27 -18.68 47.41 -38.81
N ALA A 28 -19.77 46.72 -38.48
CA ALA A 28 -21.05 46.82 -39.18
C ALA A 28 -21.65 48.28 -39.04
N ILE A 29 -21.60 48.87 -37.85
CA ILE A 29 -22.04 50.25 -37.61
C ILE A 29 -21.21 51.22 -38.49
N PHE A 30 -19.88 51.02 -38.50
CA PHE A 30 -18.99 51.84 -39.28
C PHE A 30 -19.30 51.75 -40.78
N ALA A 31 -19.55 50.53 -41.32
CA ALA A 31 -19.93 50.30 -42.70
C ALA A 31 -21.26 50.98 -43.04
N VAL A 32 -22.25 50.96 -42.16
CA VAL A 32 -23.54 51.65 -42.35
C VAL A 32 -23.37 53.17 -42.39
N ILE A 33 -22.52 53.73 -41.54
CA ILE A 33 -22.26 55.19 -41.50
C ILE A 33 -21.59 55.63 -42.80
N LEU A 34 -20.63 54.84 -43.33
CA LEU A 34 -19.96 55.10 -44.59
C LEU A 34 -20.93 55.11 -45.75
N TYR A 35 -21.83 54.13 -45.80
CA TYR A 35 -22.85 54.04 -46.85
C TYR A 35 -23.84 55.24 -46.84
N LEU A 36 -24.22 55.71 -45.63
CA LEU A 36 -25.19 56.82 -45.46
C LEU A 36 -24.62 58.19 -45.79
N TYR A 37 -23.31 58.41 -45.63
CA TYR A 37 -22.66 59.71 -45.78
C TYR A 37 -21.83 59.88 -47.06
N ASP A 38 -21.87 58.90 -47.96
CA ASP A 38 -21.18 58.88 -49.27
C ASP A 38 -19.67 59.26 -49.18
N LEU A 39 -18.98 58.86 -48.07
CA LEU A 39 -17.61 59.16 -47.83
C LEU A 39 -16.66 58.35 -48.73
N PRO A 40 -15.50 58.91 -49.13
CA PRO A 40 -14.54 58.18 -49.92
C PRO A 40 -14.06 56.93 -49.18
N ALA A 41 -14.20 55.77 -49.81
CA ALA A 41 -14.01 54.47 -49.20
C ALA A 41 -12.51 54.19 -48.82
N ASP A 42 -11.53 54.74 -49.54
CA ASP A 42 -10.13 54.42 -49.43
C ASP A 42 -9.51 54.76 -48.02
N PRO A 43 -9.66 55.93 -47.42
CA PRO A 43 -9.05 56.22 -46.10
C PRO A 43 -9.70 55.40 -44.96
N VAL A 44 -10.96 55.06 -45.13
CA VAL A 44 -11.69 54.31 -44.10
C VAL A 44 -11.40 52.84 -44.17
N LEU A 45 -11.23 52.29 -45.38
CA LEU A 45 -10.76 50.92 -45.55
C LEU A 45 -9.39 50.75 -44.94
N TYR A 46 -8.50 51.73 -45.09
CA TYR A 46 -7.17 51.72 -44.51
C TYR A 46 -7.22 51.71 -42.96
N ALA A 47 -8.05 52.57 -42.37
CA ALA A 47 -8.25 52.62 -40.93
C ALA A 47 -8.86 51.32 -40.38
N ALA A 48 -9.86 50.74 -41.08
CA ALA A 48 -10.45 49.44 -40.72
C ALA A 48 -9.41 48.30 -40.74
N LEU A 49 -8.57 48.26 -41.79
CA LEU A 49 -7.52 47.26 -41.93
C LEU A 49 -6.45 47.37 -40.82
N LEU A 50 -6.10 48.61 -40.43
CA LEU A 50 -5.16 48.88 -39.34
C LEU A 50 -5.74 48.45 -37.99
N CYS A 51 -7.02 48.75 -37.74
CA CYS A 51 -7.75 48.32 -36.51
C CYS A 51 -7.86 46.78 -36.46
N ALA A 52 -8.14 46.13 -37.55
CA ALA A 52 -8.20 44.68 -37.64
C ALA A 52 -6.81 44.03 -37.37
N ALA A 53 -5.74 44.62 -37.88
CA ALA A 53 -4.38 44.14 -37.65
C ALA A 53 -3.98 44.27 -36.15
N VAL A 54 -4.28 45.40 -35.53
CA VAL A 54 -4.04 45.62 -34.09
C VAL A 54 -4.90 44.68 -33.22
N GLY A 55 -6.17 44.46 -33.60
CA GLY A 55 -7.07 43.54 -32.93
C GLY A 55 -6.55 42.08 -33.03
N LEU A 56 -6.12 41.67 -34.21
CA LEU A 56 -5.54 40.33 -34.43
C LEU A 56 -4.28 40.13 -33.61
N LEU A 57 -3.37 41.11 -33.61
CA LEU A 57 -2.15 41.07 -32.82
C LEU A 57 -2.43 40.94 -31.32
N SER A 58 -3.38 41.76 -30.80
CA SER A 58 -3.84 41.69 -29.39
C SER A 58 -4.42 40.34 -29.04
N PHE A 59 -5.23 39.75 -29.93
CA PHE A 59 -5.82 38.43 -29.76
C PHE A 59 -4.74 37.31 -29.72
N ILE A 60 -3.76 37.36 -30.61
CA ILE A 60 -2.65 36.41 -30.64
C ILE A 60 -1.82 36.51 -29.35
N LEU A 61 -1.45 37.70 -28.91
CA LEU A 61 -0.70 37.91 -27.68
C LEU A 61 -1.47 37.42 -26.44
N SER A 62 -2.77 37.67 -26.37
CA SER A 62 -3.63 37.17 -25.29
C SER A 62 -3.71 35.65 -25.28
N TYR A 63 -3.88 35.03 -26.47
CA TYR A 63 -3.89 33.57 -26.60
C TYR A 63 -2.55 32.95 -26.18
N LEU A 64 -1.43 33.51 -26.56
CA LEU A 64 -0.11 33.03 -26.17
C LEU A 64 0.10 33.07 -24.65
N ARG A 65 -0.37 34.15 -23.99
CA ARG A 65 -0.34 34.28 -22.53
C ARG A 65 -1.21 33.20 -21.87
N PHE A 66 -2.44 33.02 -22.33
CA PHE A 66 -3.35 31.99 -21.87
C PHE A 66 -2.75 30.58 -22.01
N HIS A 67 -2.21 30.27 -23.19
CA HIS A 67 -1.59 28.98 -23.45
C HIS A 67 -0.39 28.70 -22.54
N LYS A 68 0.44 29.72 -22.29
CA LYS A 68 1.59 29.61 -21.36
C LYS A 68 1.13 29.38 -19.91
N GLN A 69 0.09 30.07 -19.45
CA GLN A 69 -0.49 29.87 -18.12
C GLN A 69 -1.10 28.47 -17.97
N PHE A 70 -1.84 28.01 -18.97
CA PHE A 70 -2.45 26.70 -18.96
C PHE A 70 -1.40 25.57 -18.88
N ARG A 71 -0.32 25.65 -19.66
CA ARG A 71 0.75 24.66 -19.59
C ARG A 71 1.46 24.62 -18.23
N ARG A 72 1.65 25.79 -17.60
CA ARG A 72 2.23 25.86 -16.26
C ARG A 72 1.29 25.22 -15.24
N LEU A 73 -0.01 25.47 -15.31
CA LEU A 73 -1.00 24.84 -14.45
C LEU A 73 -1.03 23.30 -14.65
N GLU A 74 -0.96 22.84 -15.89
CA GLU A 74 -0.94 21.40 -16.21
C GLU A 74 0.32 20.70 -15.63
N SER A 75 1.49 21.34 -15.73
CA SER A 75 2.72 20.81 -15.14
C SER A 75 2.69 20.82 -13.60
N ALA A 76 2.14 21.86 -12.99
CA ALA A 76 1.98 21.95 -11.55
C ALA A 76 1.00 20.89 -11.00
N LEU A 77 -0.10 20.62 -11.73
CA LEU A 77 -1.08 19.60 -11.35
C LEU A 77 -0.50 18.17 -11.36
N LEU A 78 0.49 17.89 -12.23
CA LEU A 78 1.14 16.58 -12.27
C LEU A 78 2.07 16.34 -11.07
N ASN A 79 2.56 17.41 -10.44
CA ASN A 79 3.49 17.37 -9.31
C ASN A 79 2.83 17.66 -7.95
N LEU A 80 1.49 17.78 -7.91
CA LEU A 80 0.78 17.87 -6.63
C LEU A 80 0.80 16.50 -5.91
N PRO A 81 1.10 16.46 -4.61
CA PRO A 81 1.13 17.55 -3.63
C PRO A 81 2.50 18.16 -3.32
N GLU A 82 3.59 17.73 -4.00
CA GLU A 82 4.98 18.07 -3.62
C GLU A 82 5.38 19.51 -3.98
N SER A 83 4.86 20.09 -5.07
CA SER A 83 5.22 21.43 -5.56
C SER A 83 4.09 22.43 -5.39
N ARG A 84 3.90 22.88 -4.16
CA ARG A 84 2.86 23.83 -3.77
C ARG A 84 3.10 25.26 -4.28
N ASP A 85 4.38 25.61 -4.44
CA ASP A 85 4.81 26.98 -4.82
C ASP A 85 4.88 27.19 -6.34
N ASP A 86 4.71 26.12 -7.14
CA ASP A 86 4.78 26.17 -8.60
C ASP A 86 3.43 26.53 -9.27
N LEU A 87 2.36 26.77 -8.50
CA LEU A 87 1.07 27.21 -9.05
C LEU A 87 1.22 28.61 -9.64
N PRO A 88 0.81 28.84 -10.92
CA PRO A 88 0.89 30.15 -11.55
C PRO A 88 0.01 31.16 -10.83
N GLU A 89 0.48 32.42 -10.74
CA GLU A 89 -0.30 33.49 -10.12
C GLU A 89 -1.67 33.65 -10.80
N PRO A 90 -2.75 33.71 -10.02
CA PRO A 90 -4.10 33.79 -10.55
C PRO A 90 -4.37 35.12 -11.24
N SER A 91 -4.94 35.07 -12.43
CA SER A 91 -5.32 36.28 -13.19
C SER A 91 -6.85 36.49 -13.15
N GLY A 92 -7.29 37.40 -12.32
CA GLY A 92 -8.73 37.75 -12.16
C GLY A 92 -9.34 37.28 -10.85
N SER A 93 -10.42 37.93 -10.40
CA SER A 93 -11.04 37.69 -9.08
C SER A 93 -11.56 36.27 -8.87
N THR A 94 -12.10 35.62 -9.89
CA THR A 94 -12.57 34.23 -9.85
C THR A 94 -11.40 33.27 -9.76
N ALA A 95 -10.30 33.52 -10.46
CA ALA A 95 -9.10 32.70 -10.43
C ALA A 95 -8.42 32.74 -9.05
N VAL A 96 -8.42 33.90 -8.38
CA VAL A 96 -7.94 34.05 -6.99
C VAL A 96 -8.74 33.16 -6.03
N CYS A 97 -10.06 33.13 -6.15
CA CYS A 97 -10.91 32.30 -5.28
C CYS A 97 -10.69 30.79 -5.51
N TYR A 98 -10.49 30.36 -6.76
CA TYR A 98 -10.14 28.96 -7.06
C TYR A 98 -8.75 28.59 -6.56
N ASP A 99 -7.77 29.46 -6.70
CA ASP A 99 -6.40 29.24 -6.19
C ASP A 99 -6.41 29.09 -4.66
N GLU A 100 -7.14 29.95 -3.95
CA GLU A 100 -7.29 29.86 -2.49
C GLU A 100 -8.00 28.57 -2.06
N ALA A 101 -9.03 28.13 -2.80
CA ALA A 101 -9.72 26.87 -2.55
C ALA A 101 -8.78 25.66 -2.77
N VAL A 102 -8.01 25.65 -3.86
CA VAL A 102 -7.02 24.58 -4.15
C VAL A 102 -5.93 24.56 -3.08
N ARG A 103 -5.36 25.71 -2.71
CA ARG A 103 -4.35 25.81 -1.63
C ARG A 103 -4.89 25.32 -0.30
N THR A 104 -6.14 25.66 0.03
CA THR A 104 -6.80 25.19 1.26
C THR A 104 -6.98 23.66 1.24
N LEU A 105 -7.41 23.11 0.12
CA LEU A 105 -7.57 21.65 -0.04
C LEU A 105 -6.23 20.91 0.08
N CYS A 106 -5.19 21.39 -0.59
CA CYS A 106 -3.84 20.81 -0.50
C CYS A 106 -3.32 20.85 0.94
N THR A 107 -3.54 21.97 1.66
CA THR A 107 -3.15 22.10 3.07
C THR A 107 -3.88 21.08 3.94
N LYS A 108 -5.21 20.96 3.76
CA LYS A 108 -6.02 19.99 4.53
C LYS A 108 -5.64 18.55 4.23
N LEU A 109 -5.32 18.22 2.97
CA LEU A 109 -4.84 16.88 2.59
C LEU A 109 -3.50 16.58 3.26
N ALA A 110 -2.52 17.47 3.15
CA ALA A 110 -1.21 17.29 3.78
C ALA A 110 -1.33 17.17 5.31
N GLN A 111 -2.20 17.98 5.94
CA GLN A 111 -2.48 17.86 7.36
C GLN A 111 -3.10 16.51 7.70
N SER A 112 -4.12 16.09 6.96
CA SER A 112 -4.79 14.80 7.17
C SER A 112 -3.83 13.61 7.02
N GLU A 113 -2.91 13.66 6.05
CA GLU A 113 -1.88 12.62 5.88
C GLU A 113 -0.90 12.60 7.04
N THR A 114 -0.46 13.79 7.50
CA THR A 114 0.43 13.91 8.66
C THR A 114 -0.23 13.38 9.93
N ASP A 115 -1.50 13.76 10.17
CA ASP A 115 -2.25 13.32 11.35
C ASP A 115 -2.49 11.80 11.31
N ARG A 116 -2.80 11.25 10.12
CA ARG A 116 -2.95 9.80 9.92
C ARG A 116 -1.65 9.06 10.20
N ARG A 117 -0.53 9.58 9.68
CA ARG A 117 0.81 8.99 9.89
C ARG A 117 1.17 9.00 11.37
N ARG A 118 1.00 10.15 12.03
CA ARG A 118 1.26 10.29 13.47
C ARG A 118 0.41 9.34 14.30
N GLY A 119 -0.89 9.24 14.03
CA GLY A 119 -1.76 8.30 14.74
C GLY A 119 -1.37 6.83 14.52
N GLN A 120 -0.84 6.47 13.36
CA GLN A 120 -0.32 5.13 13.11
C GLN A 120 0.98 4.85 13.89
N GLU A 121 1.89 5.82 13.94
CA GLU A 121 3.14 5.74 14.72
C GLU A 121 2.84 5.61 16.22
N GLU A 122 2.01 6.49 16.78
CA GLU A 122 1.56 6.44 18.17
C GLU A 122 0.91 5.09 18.54
N ASN A 123 0.10 4.55 17.65
CA ASN A 123 -0.54 3.25 17.84
C ASN A 123 0.50 2.10 17.85
N THR A 124 1.49 2.16 16.98
CA THR A 124 2.57 1.15 16.91
C THR A 124 3.44 1.21 18.15
N ASP A 125 3.79 2.40 18.63
CA ASP A 125 4.55 2.60 19.87
C ASP A 125 3.78 2.10 21.08
N TYR A 126 2.48 2.40 21.17
CA TYR A 126 1.62 1.89 22.22
C TYR A 126 1.60 0.35 22.26
N PHE A 127 1.38 -0.31 21.11
CA PHE A 127 1.40 -1.77 21.04
C PHE A 127 2.78 -2.35 21.38
N THR A 128 3.86 -1.69 20.99
CA THR A 128 5.23 -2.12 21.31
C THR A 128 5.45 -2.10 22.82
N MET A 129 5.11 -1.00 23.49
CA MET A 129 5.21 -0.88 24.93
C MET A 129 4.31 -1.89 25.67
N TRP A 130 3.07 -2.03 25.21
CA TRP A 130 2.10 -2.97 25.77
C TRP A 130 2.58 -4.43 25.70
N VAL A 131 3.13 -4.85 24.56
CA VAL A 131 3.68 -6.20 24.39
C VAL A 131 4.87 -6.42 25.31
N HIS A 132 5.76 -5.44 25.47
CA HIS A 132 6.86 -5.52 26.44
C HIS A 132 6.36 -5.71 27.87
N GLN A 133 5.33 -4.97 28.28
CA GLN A 133 4.73 -5.08 29.60
C GLN A 133 4.05 -6.44 29.82
N ILE A 134 3.46 -7.04 28.80
CA ILE A 134 2.88 -8.40 28.89
C ILE A 134 3.96 -9.49 28.90
N LYS A 135 5.04 -9.34 28.14
CA LYS A 135 6.13 -10.34 28.12
C LYS A 135 6.80 -10.52 29.48
N THR A 136 6.88 -9.48 30.29
CA THR A 136 7.47 -9.53 31.64
C THR A 136 6.74 -10.54 32.55
N PRO A 137 5.43 -10.41 32.82
CA PRO A 137 4.72 -11.39 33.67
C PRO A 137 4.66 -12.77 33.03
N ILE A 138 4.59 -12.90 31.68
CA ILE A 138 4.67 -14.19 31.00
C ILE A 138 6.00 -14.88 31.31
N SER A 139 7.12 -14.14 31.26
CA SER A 139 8.45 -14.67 31.56
C SER A 139 8.57 -15.11 33.03
N ALA A 140 8.03 -14.32 33.94
CA ALA A 140 8.00 -14.68 35.36
C ALA A 140 7.18 -15.97 35.58
N MET A 141 5.97 -16.06 35.02
CA MET A 141 5.15 -17.29 35.11
C MET A 141 5.83 -18.49 34.49
N ARG A 142 6.56 -18.30 33.35
CA ARG A 142 7.32 -19.37 32.73
C ARG A 142 8.45 -19.89 33.59
N LEU A 143 9.18 -19.02 34.32
CA LEU A 143 10.20 -19.40 35.29
C LEU A 143 9.59 -20.19 36.42
N MET A 144 8.50 -19.71 37.04
CA MET A 144 7.81 -20.40 38.14
C MET A 144 7.30 -21.80 37.74
N LEU A 145 6.84 -21.95 36.50
CA LEU A 145 6.36 -23.24 35.98
C LEU A 145 7.50 -24.18 35.53
N GLY A 146 8.71 -23.65 35.28
CA GLY A 146 9.88 -24.43 34.90
C GLY A 146 10.50 -25.21 36.05
N GLU A 147 10.18 -24.89 37.32
CA GLU A 147 10.67 -25.57 38.52
C GLU A 147 10.00 -26.94 38.74
N GLU A 148 8.82 -27.18 38.16
CA GLU A 148 8.09 -28.45 38.30
C GLU A 148 7.74 -29.05 36.92
N ASP A 149 8.13 -30.28 36.65
CA ASP A 149 7.71 -31.00 35.42
C ASP A 149 6.46 -31.86 35.68
N THR A 150 5.34 -31.20 35.93
CA THR A 150 4.04 -31.84 36.10
C THR A 150 3.17 -31.72 34.84
N PRO A 151 2.18 -32.62 34.63
CA PRO A 151 1.22 -32.46 33.55
C PRO A 151 0.50 -31.11 33.58
N ARG A 152 0.28 -30.56 34.78
CA ARG A 152 -0.36 -29.24 34.99
C ARG A 152 0.55 -28.09 34.59
N SER A 153 1.84 -28.13 34.97
CA SER A 153 2.80 -27.09 34.61
C SER A 153 3.04 -27.07 33.08
N ARG A 154 3.11 -28.24 32.45
CA ARG A 154 3.19 -28.36 30.98
C ARG A 154 1.96 -27.79 30.27
N ALA A 155 0.74 -28.02 30.78
CA ALA A 155 -0.47 -27.45 30.22
C ALA A 155 -0.50 -25.93 30.34
N LEU A 156 -0.14 -25.37 31.51
CA LEU A 156 -0.06 -23.94 31.76
C LEU A 156 1.02 -23.26 30.88
N SER A 157 2.18 -23.87 30.73
CA SER A 157 3.26 -23.39 29.85
C SER A 157 2.79 -23.29 28.38
N ALA A 158 1.94 -24.23 27.94
CA ALA A 158 1.36 -24.19 26.60
C ALA A 158 0.38 -23.01 26.43
N GLU A 159 -0.43 -22.69 27.44
CA GLU A 159 -1.32 -21.52 27.38
C GLU A 159 -0.52 -20.21 27.46
N LEU A 160 0.53 -20.14 28.26
CA LEU A 160 1.45 -18.99 28.25
C LEU A 160 2.10 -18.76 26.91
N PHE A 161 2.54 -19.85 26.23
CA PHE A 161 3.06 -19.76 24.87
C PHE A 161 2.03 -19.19 23.89
N ARG A 162 0.75 -19.56 24.04
CA ARG A 162 -0.33 -19.02 23.21
C ARG A 162 -0.56 -17.53 23.47
N ILE A 163 -0.55 -17.09 24.72
CA ILE A 163 -0.70 -15.66 25.08
C ILE A 163 0.46 -14.85 24.47
N ASP A 164 1.70 -15.33 24.61
CA ASP A 164 2.88 -14.69 24.02
C ASP A 164 2.75 -14.54 22.49
N ARG A 165 2.27 -15.58 21.81
CA ARG A 165 2.00 -15.54 20.37
C ARG A 165 0.91 -14.57 19.96
N TYR A 166 -0.14 -14.42 20.77
CA TYR A 166 -1.20 -13.43 20.50
C TYR A 166 -0.67 -11.99 20.70
N ALA A 167 0.16 -11.75 21.70
CA ALA A 167 0.80 -10.46 21.91
C ALA A 167 1.73 -10.09 20.71
N GLU A 168 2.56 -11.05 20.26
CA GLU A 168 3.39 -10.85 19.07
C GLU A 168 2.57 -10.60 17.82
N MET A 169 1.46 -11.30 17.64
CA MET A 169 0.56 -11.11 16.48
C MET A 169 -0.06 -9.71 16.48
N ALA A 170 -0.48 -9.20 17.65
CA ALA A 170 -1.03 -7.85 17.80
C ALA A 170 0.02 -6.78 17.45
N LEU A 171 1.26 -6.94 17.93
CA LEU A 171 2.36 -6.05 17.58
C LEU A 171 2.68 -6.07 16.08
N ASN A 172 2.78 -7.27 15.49
CA ASN A 172 3.08 -7.39 14.06
C ASN A 172 1.94 -6.84 13.19
N TYR A 173 0.67 -6.96 13.65
CA TYR A 173 -0.45 -6.31 13.00
C TYR A 173 -0.32 -4.77 13.02
N ALA A 174 0.05 -4.18 14.16
CA ALA A 174 0.28 -2.75 14.28
C ALA A 174 1.43 -2.29 13.36
N ARG A 175 2.57 -3.01 13.38
CA ARG A 175 3.74 -2.72 12.54
C ARG A 175 3.45 -2.81 11.04
N LEU A 176 2.72 -3.82 10.57
CA LEU A 176 2.35 -3.97 9.16
C LEU A 176 1.39 -2.88 8.66
N ASN A 177 0.71 -2.19 9.57
CA ASN A 177 -0.17 -1.07 9.23
C ASN A 177 0.49 0.29 9.45
N SER A 178 1.68 0.35 10.01
CA SER A 178 2.48 1.58 10.17
C SER A 178 3.12 1.97 8.83
N THR A 179 3.24 3.25 8.58
CA THR A 179 3.94 3.80 7.42
C THR A 179 5.46 3.75 7.55
N SER A 180 5.98 3.66 8.78
CA SER A 180 7.40 3.45 9.08
C SER A 180 7.68 1.95 9.20
N ASN A 181 7.77 1.26 8.08
CA ASN A 181 8.28 -0.11 8.05
C ASN A 181 9.81 -0.06 8.12
N ASP A 182 10.36 -0.10 9.33
CA ASP A 182 11.79 -0.29 9.55
C ASP A 182 12.18 -1.74 9.19
N LEU A 183 12.19 -2.05 7.89
CA LEU A 183 12.68 -3.31 7.37
C LEU A 183 14.20 -3.30 7.38
N VAL A 184 14.79 -4.26 8.04
CA VAL A 184 16.25 -4.46 8.05
C VAL A 184 16.59 -5.58 7.08
N PHE A 185 16.73 -5.24 5.80
CA PHE A 185 17.18 -6.21 4.80
C PHE A 185 18.65 -6.57 5.00
N ALA A 186 18.90 -7.86 5.16
CA ALA A 186 20.24 -8.44 5.26
C ALA A 186 20.30 -9.75 4.48
N LYS A 187 21.52 -10.20 4.14
CA LYS A 187 21.74 -11.58 3.68
C LYS A 187 21.66 -12.51 4.90
N VAL A 188 20.54 -13.22 5.00
CA VAL A 188 20.23 -14.08 6.13
C VAL A 188 20.46 -15.55 5.75
N GLU A 189 21.20 -16.27 6.58
CA GLU A 189 21.25 -17.73 6.51
C GLU A 189 19.95 -18.33 7.03
N VAL A 190 19.25 -19.08 6.19
CA VAL A 190 17.89 -19.55 6.49
C VAL A 190 17.90 -20.67 7.54
N GLU A 191 18.91 -21.52 7.53
CA GLU A 191 19.01 -22.69 8.43
C GLU A 191 18.99 -22.32 9.93
N PRO A 192 19.82 -21.35 10.44
CA PRO A 192 19.77 -20.94 11.83
C PRO A 192 18.41 -20.39 12.26
N VAL A 193 17.74 -19.65 11.38
CA VAL A 193 16.40 -19.08 11.64
C VAL A 193 15.39 -20.21 11.80
N ILE A 194 15.40 -21.19 10.89
CA ILE A 194 14.49 -22.34 10.96
C ILE A 194 14.73 -23.13 12.24
N LYS A 195 15.98 -23.46 12.56
CA LYS A 195 16.33 -24.20 13.79
C LYS A 195 15.84 -23.49 15.05
N ARG A 196 15.99 -22.17 15.11
CA ARG A 196 15.51 -21.37 16.23
C ARG A 196 13.99 -21.41 16.36
N VAL A 197 13.26 -21.20 15.27
CA VAL A 197 11.79 -21.20 15.27
C VAL A 197 11.24 -22.59 15.58
N VAL A 198 11.78 -23.63 14.96
CA VAL A 198 11.39 -25.04 15.23
C VAL A 198 11.53 -25.39 16.71
N ARG A 199 12.64 -25.00 17.37
CA ARG A 199 12.83 -25.24 18.80
C ARG A 199 11.72 -24.64 19.67
N GLN A 200 11.15 -23.49 19.29
CA GLN A 200 10.05 -22.87 20.04
C GLN A 200 8.77 -23.72 20.01
N TYR A 201 8.58 -24.53 18.96
CA TYR A 201 7.42 -25.42 18.82
C TYR A 201 7.67 -26.86 19.26
N ALA A 202 8.91 -27.23 19.63
CA ALA A 202 9.28 -28.60 19.95
C ALA A 202 8.37 -29.24 21.01
N GLY A 203 8.05 -28.52 22.07
CA GLY A 203 7.13 -29.00 23.11
C GLY A 203 5.71 -29.30 22.64
N GLN A 204 5.26 -28.63 21.57
CA GLN A 204 3.93 -28.88 21.00
C GLN A 204 3.94 -30.13 20.08
N PHE A 205 5.00 -30.31 19.29
CA PHE A 205 5.22 -31.51 18.47
C PHE A 205 5.29 -32.77 19.35
N ILE A 206 6.08 -32.72 20.43
CA ILE A 206 6.23 -33.84 21.38
C ILE A 206 4.86 -34.16 22.04
N ARG A 207 4.15 -33.16 22.54
CA ARG A 207 2.86 -33.36 23.21
C ARG A 207 1.79 -33.96 22.32
N LYS A 208 1.78 -33.61 21.02
CA LYS A 208 0.83 -34.14 20.02
C LYS A 208 1.32 -35.38 19.33
N HIS A 209 2.52 -35.88 19.65
CA HIS A 209 3.14 -37.01 18.97
C HIS A 209 3.26 -36.83 17.45
N ILE A 210 3.51 -35.59 17.01
CA ILE A 210 3.72 -35.26 15.60
C ILE A 210 5.20 -35.38 15.29
N ALA A 211 5.54 -36.20 14.29
CA ALA A 211 6.90 -36.30 13.79
C ALA A 211 7.31 -35.03 13.03
N LEU A 212 8.48 -34.47 13.35
CA LEU A 212 9.02 -33.31 12.64
C LEU A 212 10.24 -33.77 11.81
N LYS A 213 10.20 -33.46 10.51
CA LYS A 213 11.32 -33.68 9.58
C LYS A 213 11.83 -32.34 9.07
N CYS A 214 13.16 -32.19 9.01
CA CYS A 214 13.78 -30.98 8.46
C CYS A 214 14.81 -31.39 7.41
N ASP A 215 14.67 -30.83 6.20
CA ASP A 215 15.63 -30.98 5.10
C ASP A 215 15.92 -29.57 4.56
N ILE A 216 17.03 -28.99 5.00
CA ILE A 216 17.33 -27.58 4.83
C ILE A 216 18.61 -27.44 4.01
N ALA A 217 18.47 -26.97 2.77
CA ALA A 217 19.62 -26.59 1.96
C ALA A 217 20.31 -25.34 2.56
N PRO A 218 21.65 -25.26 2.52
CA PRO A 218 22.42 -24.11 3.02
C PRO A 218 22.31 -22.94 2.03
N VAL A 219 21.28 -22.11 2.19
CA VAL A 219 21.03 -20.96 1.32
C VAL A 219 21.00 -19.67 2.13
N GLN A 220 21.45 -18.59 1.49
CA GLN A 220 21.28 -17.22 1.96
C GLN A 220 20.22 -16.50 1.11
N VAL A 221 19.37 -15.71 1.77
CA VAL A 221 18.35 -14.89 1.13
C VAL A 221 18.46 -13.44 1.61
N LEU A 222 18.14 -12.50 0.73
CA LEU A 222 17.99 -11.09 1.10
C LEU A 222 16.61 -10.91 1.71
N THR A 223 16.54 -10.70 3.03
CA THR A 223 15.28 -10.64 3.76
C THR A 223 15.45 -9.96 5.13
N ASP A 224 14.37 -9.69 5.82
CA ASP A 224 14.39 -9.37 7.25
C ASP A 224 14.20 -10.66 8.07
N GLU A 225 15.17 -10.96 8.94
CA GLU A 225 15.20 -12.17 9.77
C GLU A 225 13.99 -12.28 10.69
N LYS A 226 13.53 -11.19 11.27
CA LYS A 226 12.39 -11.17 12.22
C LYS A 226 11.09 -11.53 11.51
N TRP A 227 10.87 -10.94 10.33
CA TRP A 227 9.68 -11.20 9.53
C TRP A 227 9.70 -12.61 8.93
N LEU A 228 10.86 -13.11 8.49
CA LEU A 228 10.99 -14.49 8.04
C LEU A 228 10.66 -15.47 9.18
N ALA A 229 11.20 -15.23 10.38
CA ALA A 229 10.90 -16.05 11.57
C ALA A 229 9.40 -15.98 11.95
N PHE A 230 8.78 -14.82 11.82
CA PHE A 230 7.34 -14.64 12.05
C PHE A 230 6.51 -15.49 11.07
N ILE A 231 6.78 -15.39 9.75
CA ILE A 231 6.05 -16.17 8.73
C ILE A 231 6.19 -17.65 9.03
N LEU A 232 7.41 -18.16 9.21
CA LEU A 232 7.65 -19.56 9.53
C LEU A 232 6.92 -19.99 10.81
N GLY A 233 6.94 -19.15 11.85
CA GLY A 233 6.21 -19.40 13.09
C GLY A 233 4.70 -19.55 12.89
N GLN A 234 4.09 -18.75 12.02
CA GLN A 234 2.66 -18.88 11.69
C GLN A 234 2.38 -20.17 10.90
N LEU A 235 3.25 -20.54 9.95
CA LEU A 235 3.10 -21.78 9.20
C LEU A 235 3.20 -23.00 10.12
N LEU A 236 4.19 -23.04 11.03
CA LEU A 236 4.34 -24.12 12.00
C LEU A 236 3.17 -24.16 13.00
N ALA A 237 2.70 -23.02 13.47
CA ALA A 237 1.52 -22.97 14.34
C ALA A 237 0.28 -23.59 13.69
N ASN A 238 0.06 -23.32 12.41
CA ASN A 238 -1.03 -23.92 11.65
C ASN A 238 -0.80 -25.42 11.44
N ALA A 239 0.39 -25.84 11.04
CA ALA A 239 0.72 -27.25 10.86
C ALA A 239 0.45 -28.05 12.15
N VAL A 240 0.93 -27.57 13.30
CA VAL A 240 0.68 -28.22 14.60
C VAL A 240 -0.80 -28.18 14.98
N LYS A 241 -1.51 -27.10 14.67
CA LYS A 241 -2.93 -26.94 15.00
C LYS A 241 -3.79 -27.94 14.26
N TYR A 242 -3.59 -28.05 12.96
CA TYR A 242 -4.47 -28.83 12.06
C TYR A 242 -3.99 -30.27 11.81
N THR A 243 -2.87 -30.69 12.41
CA THR A 243 -2.41 -32.06 12.44
C THR A 243 -2.69 -32.65 13.83
N GLU A 244 -3.51 -33.68 13.90
CA GLU A 244 -3.76 -34.42 15.15
C GLU A 244 -2.67 -35.45 15.41
N SER A 245 -2.29 -36.18 14.38
CA SER A 245 -1.21 -37.19 14.37
C SER A 245 -0.59 -37.25 12.97
N GLY A 246 0.70 -37.62 12.87
CA GLY A 246 1.38 -37.70 11.58
C GLY A 246 2.69 -36.96 11.54
N THR A 247 2.98 -36.27 10.42
CA THR A 247 4.28 -35.68 10.16
C THR A 247 4.12 -34.23 9.68
N VAL A 248 4.99 -33.34 10.19
CA VAL A 248 5.23 -32.01 9.63
C VAL A 248 6.64 -31.99 9.06
N THR A 249 6.77 -31.57 7.82
CA THR A 249 8.06 -31.50 7.12
C THR A 249 8.38 -30.03 6.77
N VAL A 250 9.57 -29.59 7.14
CA VAL A 250 10.12 -28.28 6.76
C VAL A 250 11.25 -28.52 5.78
N THR A 251 11.11 -28.00 4.57
CA THR A 251 12.15 -28.13 3.54
C THR A 251 12.58 -26.78 3.00
N VAL A 252 13.87 -26.62 2.72
CA VAL A 252 14.39 -25.49 1.96
C VAL A 252 15.17 -26.02 0.79
N THR A 253 14.81 -25.60 -0.40
CA THR A 253 15.50 -26.01 -1.63
C THR A 253 16.63 -25.05 -1.98
N MET A 254 17.61 -25.50 -2.80
CA MET A 254 18.66 -24.63 -3.36
C MET A 254 18.10 -23.46 -4.16
N ASN A 255 16.86 -23.58 -4.66
CA ASN A 255 16.14 -22.52 -5.35
C ASN A 255 15.51 -21.48 -4.41
N LYS A 256 15.93 -21.44 -3.13
CA LYS A 256 15.44 -20.51 -2.10
C LYS A 256 13.92 -20.60 -1.85
N VAL A 257 13.35 -21.80 -1.94
CA VAL A 257 11.93 -22.01 -1.62
C VAL A 257 11.85 -22.77 -0.29
N LEU A 258 11.26 -22.12 0.72
CA LEU A 258 10.90 -22.72 2.01
C LEU A 258 9.50 -23.32 1.89
N LYS A 259 9.36 -24.60 2.27
CA LYS A 259 8.06 -25.30 2.33
C LYS A 259 7.83 -25.84 3.73
N VAL A 260 6.59 -25.70 4.19
CA VAL A 260 6.07 -26.35 5.41
C VAL A 260 4.90 -27.22 4.98
N SER A 261 5.08 -28.53 5.07
CA SER A 261 4.09 -29.53 4.69
C SER A 261 3.58 -30.26 5.92
N ASP A 262 2.29 -30.44 6.06
CA ASP A 262 1.62 -31.19 7.11
C ASP A 262 0.77 -32.32 6.53
N THR A 263 0.54 -33.36 7.32
CA THR A 263 -0.36 -34.48 7.00
C THR A 263 -1.69 -34.34 7.75
N GLY A 264 -2.14 -33.12 7.96
CA GLY A 264 -3.36 -32.80 8.70
C GLY A 264 -4.64 -32.93 7.88
N ILE A 265 -5.70 -32.31 8.35
CA ILE A 265 -7.03 -32.38 7.76
C ILE A 265 -7.14 -31.78 6.34
N GLY A 266 -6.16 -30.97 5.92
CA GLY A 266 -6.19 -30.23 4.67
C GLY A 266 -7.20 -29.08 4.66
N ILE A 267 -7.32 -28.44 3.50
CA ILE A 267 -8.16 -27.24 3.27
C ILE A 267 -9.10 -27.55 2.12
N ALA A 268 -10.37 -27.19 2.28
CA ALA A 268 -11.40 -27.33 1.24
C ALA A 268 -11.07 -26.40 0.03
N PRO A 269 -11.32 -26.84 -1.21
CA PRO A 269 -11.02 -26.04 -2.40
C PRO A 269 -11.66 -24.65 -2.40
N GLU A 270 -12.88 -24.52 -1.86
CA GLU A 270 -13.60 -23.27 -1.72
C GLU A 270 -12.96 -22.29 -0.72
N ASP A 271 -12.22 -22.81 0.26
CA ASP A 271 -11.54 -21.99 1.27
C ASP A 271 -10.15 -21.52 0.81
N LEU A 272 -9.47 -22.25 -0.10
CA LEU A 272 -8.11 -21.96 -0.55
C LEU A 272 -7.89 -20.51 -1.01
N PRO A 273 -8.77 -19.88 -1.81
CA PRO A 273 -8.61 -18.50 -2.23
C PRO A 273 -8.68 -17.50 -1.07
N ARG A 274 -9.35 -17.89 0.02
CA ARG A 274 -9.75 -17.02 1.12
C ARG A 274 -8.86 -17.11 2.35
N ILE A 275 -8.02 -18.14 2.46
CA ILE A 275 -7.21 -18.36 3.69
C ILE A 275 -6.28 -17.21 4.05
N PHE A 276 -5.96 -16.34 3.07
CA PHE A 276 -5.16 -15.13 3.26
C PHE A 276 -5.99 -13.87 3.49
N GLU A 277 -7.34 -13.95 3.50
CA GLU A 277 -8.21 -12.83 3.82
C GLU A 277 -8.17 -12.51 5.32
N LYS A 278 -8.30 -11.21 5.65
CA LYS A 278 -8.30 -10.74 7.04
C LYS A 278 -9.49 -11.30 7.83
N GLY A 279 -9.19 -12.02 8.92
CA GLY A 279 -10.21 -12.57 9.81
C GLY A 279 -10.88 -13.85 9.29
N PHE A 280 -10.40 -14.40 8.16
CA PHE A 280 -10.94 -15.66 7.66
C PHE A 280 -10.55 -16.83 8.55
N THR A 281 -11.54 -17.56 8.99
CA THR A 281 -11.39 -18.83 9.72
C THR A 281 -12.27 -19.84 9.02
N GLY A 282 -11.69 -20.80 8.31
CA GLY A 282 -12.43 -21.88 7.64
C GLY A 282 -13.44 -22.57 8.55
N TYR A 283 -14.27 -23.44 8.00
CA TYR A 283 -15.34 -24.13 8.73
C TYR A 283 -14.86 -24.76 10.05
N ASN A 284 -13.72 -25.42 10.04
CA ASN A 284 -13.10 -26.06 11.21
C ASN A 284 -12.56 -25.04 12.25
N GLY A 285 -12.16 -23.85 11.81
CA GLY A 285 -11.70 -22.78 12.71
C GLY A 285 -12.83 -22.12 13.50
N ARG A 286 -14.06 -22.12 12.96
CA ARG A 286 -15.27 -21.63 13.65
C ARG A 286 -15.75 -22.60 14.72
N ALA A 287 -15.66 -23.90 14.47
CA ALA A 287 -16.08 -24.94 15.42
C ALA A 287 -15.24 -24.92 16.70
N GLU A 288 -13.94 -24.61 16.61
CA GLU A 288 -13.05 -24.56 17.78
C GLU A 288 -13.04 -23.20 18.53
N LYS A 289 -13.70 -22.13 18.07
CA LYS A 289 -13.71 -20.76 18.68
C LYS A 289 -12.34 -20.18 19.03
N LYS A 290 -11.22 -20.76 18.52
CA LYS A 290 -9.84 -20.51 19.00
C LYS A 290 -8.93 -19.83 17.97
N SER A 291 -9.42 -19.41 16.79
CA SER A 291 -8.58 -18.77 15.78
C SER A 291 -9.05 -17.36 15.43
N THR A 292 -8.09 -16.41 15.40
CA THR A 292 -8.37 -15.01 15.06
C THR A 292 -8.50 -14.76 13.54
N GLY A 293 -8.07 -15.72 12.71
CA GLY A 293 -8.00 -15.55 11.25
C GLY A 293 -6.98 -14.48 10.79
N LEU A 294 -6.09 -14.03 11.68
CA LEU A 294 -5.11 -13.00 11.36
C LEU A 294 -3.75 -13.58 10.93
N GLY A 295 -3.39 -14.79 11.37
CA GLY A 295 -2.05 -15.34 11.16
C GLY A 295 -1.64 -15.44 9.69
N MET A 296 -2.48 -16.05 8.84
CA MET A 296 -2.20 -16.22 7.41
C MET A 296 -2.27 -14.89 6.63
N TYR A 297 -3.22 -14.03 6.98
CA TYR A 297 -3.29 -12.67 6.45
C TYR A 297 -1.99 -11.89 6.70
N LEU A 298 -1.50 -11.88 7.94
CA LEU A 298 -0.25 -11.20 8.31
C LEU A 298 0.97 -11.84 7.64
N SER A 299 0.99 -13.18 7.53
CA SER A 299 2.07 -13.89 6.83
C SER A 299 2.14 -13.51 5.36
N ARG A 300 1.00 -13.37 4.68
CA ARG A 300 0.93 -12.94 3.28
C ARG A 300 1.42 -11.50 3.14
N ARG A 301 0.90 -10.58 3.97
CA ARG A 301 1.32 -9.18 3.99
C ARG A 301 2.83 -9.02 4.25
N ALA A 302 3.36 -9.79 5.23
CA ALA A 302 4.80 -9.79 5.52
C ALA A 302 5.62 -10.34 4.34
N ALA A 303 5.18 -11.41 3.70
CA ALA A 303 5.84 -11.95 2.52
C ALA A 303 5.86 -10.94 1.37
N ASP A 304 4.71 -10.32 1.06
CA ASP A 304 4.60 -9.30 0.01
C ASP A 304 5.53 -8.11 0.28
N MET A 305 5.61 -7.64 1.53
CA MET A 305 6.49 -6.55 1.97
C MET A 305 7.99 -6.88 1.82
N LEU A 306 8.34 -8.16 2.00
CA LEU A 306 9.71 -8.67 1.80
C LEU A 306 10.04 -8.96 0.32
N GLY A 307 9.10 -8.79 -0.60
CA GLY A 307 9.24 -9.18 -2.00
C GLY A 307 9.22 -10.70 -2.21
N HIS A 308 8.68 -11.46 -1.26
CA HIS A 308 8.55 -12.91 -1.33
C HIS A 308 7.12 -13.32 -1.71
N THR A 309 6.98 -14.52 -2.27
CA THR A 309 5.68 -15.05 -2.66
C THR A 309 5.27 -16.23 -1.77
N LEU A 310 4.16 -16.06 -1.03
CA LEU A 310 3.58 -17.13 -0.21
C LEU A 310 2.43 -17.79 -0.98
N SER A 311 2.48 -19.11 -1.11
CA SER A 311 1.45 -19.90 -1.79
C SER A 311 1.08 -21.14 -0.96
N VAL A 312 -0.03 -21.80 -1.32
CA VAL A 312 -0.52 -22.99 -0.64
C VAL A 312 -1.05 -24.00 -1.65
N GLN A 313 -0.80 -25.26 -1.36
CA GLN A 313 -1.39 -26.41 -2.02
C GLN A 313 -1.98 -27.33 -0.94
N SER A 314 -3.24 -27.72 -1.06
CA SER A 314 -3.91 -28.55 -0.07
C SER A 314 -5.08 -29.29 -0.69
N ALA A 315 -5.39 -30.45 -0.10
CA ALA A 315 -6.62 -31.18 -0.39
C ALA A 315 -7.15 -31.77 0.93
N PRO A 316 -8.49 -31.85 1.11
CA PRO A 316 -9.10 -32.44 2.27
C PRO A 316 -8.57 -33.87 2.53
N GLY A 317 -8.14 -34.12 3.76
CA GLY A 317 -7.59 -35.42 4.19
C GLY A 317 -6.16 -35.72 3.73
N ALA A 318 -5.56 -34.89 2.87
CA ALA A 318 -4.18 -35.08 2.37
C ALA A 318 -3.16 -34.14 3.05
N GLY A 319 -3.65 -33.20 3.85
CA GLY A 319 -2.80 -32.18 4.49
C GLY A 319 -2.60 -30.94 3.63
N SER A 320 -1.68 -30.07 4.05
CA SER A 320 -1.39 -28.81 3.37
C SER A 320 0.11 -28.60 3.19
N THR A 321 0.48 -27.93 2.11
CA THR A 321 1.86 -27.50 1.84
C THR A 321 1.84 -26.00 1.57
N PHE A 322 2.41 -25.23 2.48
CA PHE A 322 2.68 -23.81 2.31
C PHE A 322 4.09 -23.61 1.75
N SER A 323 4.21 -22.81 0.72
CA SER A 323 5.49 -22.53 0.05
C SER A 323 5.76 -21.04 0.04
N LEU A 324 6.92 -20.63 0.58
CA LEU A 324 7.44 -19.27 0.53
C LEU A 324 8.61 -19.24 -0.47
N ASP A 325 8.39 -18.63 -1.62
CA ASP A 325 9.44 -18.38 -2.61
C ASP A 325 10.18 -17.09 -2.23
N MET A 326 11.46 -17.24 -1.90
CA MET A 326 12.33 -16.18 -1.43
C MET A 326 13.37 -15.78 -2.49
N LYS A 327 13.11 -16.12 -3.75
CA LYS A 327 13.97 -15.66 -4.85
C LYS A 327 13.93 -14.14 -4.90
N GLU A 328 15.07 -13.53 -5.16
CA GLU A 328 15.18 -12.12 -5.44
C GLU A 328 14.41 -11.83 -6.76
N SER A 329 13.15 -11.43 -6.69
CA SER A 329 12.50 -10.69 -7.77
C SER A 329 13.21 -9.35 -7.81
N ASN A 330 13.58 -8.86 -9.01
CA ASN A 330 14.23 -7.57 -9.21
C ASN A 330 13.48 -6.49 -8.40
N LEU A 331 13.90 -6.28 -7.17
CA LEU A 331 13.58 -5.09 -6.41
C LEU A 331 14.34 -3.98 -7.13
N GLN A 332 13.68 -3.29 -8.06
CA GLN A 332 14.14 -1.98 -8.47
C GLN A 332 14.05 -1.12 -7.22
N VAL A 333 15.20 -0.91 -6.59
CA VAL A 333 15.37 0.12 -5.57
C VAL A 333 15.33 1.44 -6.34
N GLU A 334 14.16 2.10 -6.32
CA GLU A 334 14.05 3.52 -6.70
C GLU A 334 14.61 4.39 -5.58
#